data_4839076a839a52787c29e4a544092da9
#
_entry.id   4839076a839a52787c29e4a544092da9
#
_cell.length_a   1.000
_cell.length_b   1.000
_cell.length_c   1.000
_cell.angle_alpha   90.00
_cell.angle_beta   90.00
_cell.angle_gamma   90.00
#
_symmetry.space_group_name_H-M   'P 1'
#
loop_
_entity.id
_entity.type
_entity.pdbx_description
1 polymer ?
#
loop_
_entity_poly.entity_id
_entity_poly.type
_entity_poly.pdbx_seq_one_letter_code
_entity_poly.pdbx_strand_id
1 'polypeptide(L)'
;MVGQAHVVQTLRNAIELDRVAHAYLFAGPRGTGKTSMAKILAKSINCEQGPTVTPCLVCESCRSIHDATAIDVIEMDAASHRGIDDIREIRDRVALRPARGRMKVYIVDEAHMLTKEASNAVLKTLEEPPDHVVFVLCTTELQAMLPTIRSRCQRFVFQRPGLGEISEVLRRIATAEGIEIDDAAVQLVARAAGGSFRDGVTILGQLSTAQSAAIGAEDVRTLLGTADEASLFGAIDLVEAGDAAGLLRLVDDLAESGTDLASFTTGLLGHLRGLFLTQQLGQPPLDLGLSDHEQERMREQAEAVSPRAVVRLIDLLRTVVDDVKEGGDPRLPLELALVKVTRPAAASAARATRRSIPAARGAGRAPPAPARWPGATP
;
A
#
# COMPACT_ATOMS: atom_id res chain seq x y z
N MET A 1 12.63 11.88 12.94
CA MET A 1 11.68 11.21 12.06
C MET A 1 11.83 11.82 10.69
N VAL A 2 11.84 11.03 9.64
CA VAL A 2 11.94 11.51 8.25
C VAL A 2 10.53 11.61 7.69
N GLY A 3 10.26 12.61 6.87
CA GLY A 3 8.91 12.92 6.40
C GLY A 3 8.01 13.47 7.52
N GLN A 4 6.73 13.64 7.28
CA GLN A 4 5.71 14.06 8.27
C GLN A 4 6.05 15.39 8.99
N ALA A 5 6.75 16.32 8.33
CA ALA A 5 7.23 17.57 8.95
C ALA A 5 6.10 18.35 9.64
N HIS A 6 4.90 18.39 9.05
CA HIS A 6 3.73 19.06 9.60
C HIS A 6 3.24 18.43 10.93
N VAL A 7 3.29 17.08 11.04
CA VAL A 7 2.92 16.36 12.28
C VAL A 7 3.96 16.64 13.36
N VAL A 8 5.25 16.47 13.01
CA VAL A 8 6.37 16.69 13.93
C VAL A 8 6.35 18.09 14.48
N GLN A 9 6.20 19.12 13.62
CA GLN A 9 6.20 20.51 14.06
C GLN A 9 5.05 20.84 15.02
N THR A 10 3.86 20.33 14.72
CA THR A 10 2.67 20.58 15.55
C THR A 10 2.82 19.92 16.92
N LEU A 11 3.31 18.67 16.97
CA LEU A 11 3.54 17.96 18.24
C LEU A 11 4.66 18.61 19.07
N ARG A 12 5.73 19.08 18.41
CA ARG A 12 6.80 19.84 19.09
C ARG A 12 6.23 21.09 19.76
N ASN A 13 5.48 21.89 19.02
CA ASN A 13 4.85 23.10 19.55
C ASN A 13 3.91 22.77 20.74
N ALA A 14 3.15 21.67 20.66
CA ALA A 14 2.27 21.26 21.76
C ALA A 14 3.06 20.92 23.02
N ILE A 15 4.21 20.26 22.90
CA ILE A 15 5.08 19.91 24.03
C ILE A 15 5.76 21.18 24.61
N GLU A 16 6.31 22.04 23.75
CA GLU A 16 7.01 23.27 24.16
C GLU A 16 6.09 24.27 24.86
N LEU A 17 4.81 24.31 24.45
CA LEU A 17 3.80 25.20 25.02
C LEU A 17 3.00 24.57 26.19
N ASP A 18 3.36 23.36 26.62
CA ASP A 18 2.64 22.56 27.63
C ASP A 18 1.14 22.44 27.32
N ARG A 19 0.82 22.17 26.03
CA ARG A 19 -0.54 22.02 25.49
C ARG A 19 -0.76 20.66 24.85
N VAL A 20 -0.27 19.62 25.51
CA VAL A 20 -0.50 18.25 25.08
C VAL A 20 -1.98 17.91 25.18
N ALA A 21 -2.61 17.49 24.08
CA ALA A 21 -4.02 17.11 24.10
C ALA A 21 -4.21 15.74 24.78
N HIS A 22 -5.38 15.54 25.39
CA HIS A 22 -5.73 14.28 26.02
C HIS A 22 -5.93 13.12 25.01
N ALA A 23 -6.20 13.43 23.74
CA ALA A 23 -6.41 12.42 22.71
C ALA A 23 -5.91 12.86 21.33
N TYR A 24 -5.17 11.97 20.69
CA TYR A 24 -4.64 12.10 19.34
C TYR A 24 -5.20 11.01 18.44
N LEU A 25 -5.47 11.34 17.18
CA LEU A 25 -5.85 10.38 16.15
C LEU A 25 -4.87 10.48 14.98
N PHE A 26 -3.99 9.49 14.86
CA PHE A 26 -3.01 9.35 13.79
C PHE A 26 -3.58 8.48 12.68
N ALA A 27 -3.92 9.07 11.56
CA ALA A 27 -4.52 8.40 10.42
C ALA A 27 -3.58 8.39 9.22
N GLY A 28 -3.52 7.31 8.48
CA GLY A 28 -2.72 7.21 7.25
C GLY A 28 -2.32 5.77 6.91
N PRO A 29 -1.72 5.53 5.74
CA PRO A 29 -1.36 4.21 5.27
C PRO A 29 -0.47 3.42 6.24
N ARG A 30 -0.42 2.10 6.08
CA ARG A 30 0.47 1.23 6.86
C ARG A 30 1.93 1.60 6.61
N GLY A 31 2.78 1.44 7.63
CA GLY A 31 4.22 1.65 7.49
C GLY A 31 4.69 3.10 7.41
N THR A 32 3.81 4.12 7.61
CA THR A 32 4.15 5.55 7.55
C THR A 32 4.68 6.13 8.87
N GLY A 33 4.80 5.31 9.93
CA GLY A 33 5.39 5.69 11.20
C GLY A 33 4.41 6.18 12.27
N LYS A 34 3.09 5.91 12.16
CA LYS A 34 2.07 6.30 13.14
C LYS A 34 2.41 5.83 14.57
N THR A 35 2.58 4.53 14.74
CA THR A 35 2.89 3.91 16.06
C THR A 35 4.26 4.36 16.58
N SER A 36 5.24 4.53 15.67
CA SER A 36 6.56 5.06 16.03
C SER A 36 6.45 6.49 16.56
N MET A 37 5.63 7.35 15.93
CA MET A 37 5.39 8.72 16.40
C MET A 37 4.67 8.72 17.75
N ALA A 38 3.71 7.81 17.97
CA ALA A 38 3.04 7.64 19.27
C ALA A 38 4.05 7.31 20.38
N LYS A 39 4.99 6.38 20.11
CA LYS A 39 6.08 6.04 21.05
C LYS A 39 7.04 7.21 21.29
N ILE A 40 7.37 7.99 20.26
CA ILE A 40 8.20 9.20 20.41
C ILE A 40 7.47 10.24 21.27
N LEU A 41 6.18 10.47 21.04
CA LEU A 41 5.38 11.36 21.86
C LEU A 41 5.34 10.90 23.32
N ALA A 42 5.13 9.62 23.58
CA ALA A 42 5.15 9.03 24.93
C ALA A 42 6.51 9.22 25.62
N LYS A 43 7.63 9.02 24.87
CA LYS A 43 8.98 9.31 25.37
C LYS A 43 9.17 10.80 25.66
N SER A 44 8.71 11.67 24.80
CA SER A 44 8.83 13.14 24.95
C SER A 44 8.12 13.63 26.21
N ILE A 45 6.94 13.08 26.52
CA ILE A 45 6.15 13.43 27.71
C ILE A 45 6.78 12.84 28.97
N ASN A 46 7.20 11.56 28.97
CA ASN A 46 7.61 10.82 30.14
C ASN A 46 9.14 10.76 30.36
N CYS A 47 9.95 11.35 29.49
CA CYS A 47 11.39 11.42 29.68
C CYS A 47 11.73 12.10 31.01
N GLU A 48 12.68 11.56 31.78
CA GLU A 48 13.11 12.14 33.06
C GLU A 48 13.57 13.60 32.92
N GLN A 49 14.14 13.96 31.75
CA GLN A 49 14.55 15.33 31.41
C GLN A 49 13.43 16.17 30.79
N GLY A 50 12.20 15.64 30.72
CA GLY A 50 11.09 16.28 30.01
C GLY A 50 10.00 16.87 30.91
N PRO A 51 8.89 17.33 30.33
CA PRO A 51 8.50 17.18 28.92
C PRO A 51 9.49 17.84 27.97
N THR A 52 9.89 17.15 26.89
CA THR A 52 10.91 17.65 25.96
C THR A 52 10.66 17.18 24.53
N VAL A 53 10.99 18.00 23.56
CA VAL A 53 10.95 17.63 22.13
C VAL A 53 12.12 16.73 21.70
N THR A 54 13.13 16.59 22.56
CA THR A 54 14.31 15.76 22.35
C THR A 54 14.49 14.78 23.50
N PRO A 55 13.71 13.67 23.56
CA PRO A 55 13.86 12.69 24.62
C PRO A 55 15.29 12.11 24.63
N CYS A 56 15.84 11.88 25.84
CA CYS A 56 17.25 11.51 26.00
C CYS A 56 17.59 10.10 25.51
N LEU A 57 16.61 9.22 25.32
CA LEU A 57 16.70 7.82 24.87
C LEU A 57 17.50 6.87 25.79
N VAL A 58 18.08 7.38 26.89
CA VAL A 58 18.95 6.60 27.78
C VAL A 58 18.40 6.43 29.19
N CYS A 59 17.44 7.26 29.64
CA CYS A 59 16.81 7.09 30.95
C CYS A 59 15.90 5.86 30.99
N GLU A 60 15.55 5.41 32.18
CA GLU A 60 14.72 4.21 32.40
C GLU A 60 13.38 4.31 31.67
N SER A 61 12.70 5.45 31.72
CA SER A 61 11.45 5.70 31.01
C SER A 61 11.60 5.57 29.49
N CYS A 62 12.64 6.18 28.90
CA CYS A 62 12.86 6.11 27.46
C CYS A 62 13.18 4.69 26.99
N ARG A 63 13.97 3.92 27.77
CA ARG A 63 14.33 2.54 27.45
C ARG A 63 13.12 1.61 27.59
N SER A 64 12.39 1.68 28.70
CA SER A 64 11.21 0.84 28.92
C SER A 64 10.12 1.07 27.85
N ILE A 65 9.92 2.32 27.37
CA ILE A 65 9.02 2.62 26.27
C ILE A 65 9.55 2.02 24.94
N HIS A 66 10.88 2.03 24.74
CA HIS A 66 11.48 1.41 23.56
C HIS A 66 11.23 -0.09 23.54
N ASP A 67 11.46 -0.76 24.68
CA ASP A 67 11.38 -2.21 24.85
C ASP A 67 9.95 -2.72 25.08
N ALA A 68 8.95 -1.82 25.02
CA ALA A 68 7.53 -2.10 25.28
C ALA A 68 7.27 -2.73 26.67
N THR A 69 8.08 -2.40 27.69
CA THR A 69 7.98 -2.87 29.07
C THR A 69 7.50 -1.78 30.05
N ALA A 70 7.19 -0.57 29.54
CA ALA A 70 6.77 0.56 30.35
C ALA A 70 5.38 0.33 30.96
N ILE A 71 5.25 0.46 32.30
CA ILE A 71 3.98 0.27 33.02
C ILE A 71 2.98 1.40 32.68
N ASP A 72 3.48 2.60 32.44
CA ASP A 72 2.65 3.79 32.19
C ASP A 72 2.43 4.08 30.69
N VAL A 73 2.99 3.26 29.79
CA VAL A 73 2.74 3.35 28.33
C VAL A 73 2.24 1.99 27.85
N ILE A 74 0.94 1.92 27.63
CA ILE A 74 0.24 0.71 27.26
C ILE A 74 0.00 0.73 25.75
N GLU A 75 0.63 -0.20 25.04
CA GLU A 75 0.43 -0.41 23.61
C GLU A 75 -0.52 -1.59 23.40
N MET A 76 -1.54 -1.39 22.59
CA MET A 76 -2.56 -2.38 22.28
C MET A 76 -2.83 -2.38 20.78
N ASP A 77 -2.81 -3.55 20.17
CA ASP A 77 -3.27 -3.76 18.81
C ASP A 77 -4.75 -4.16 18.82
N ALA A 78 -5.61 -3.29 18.30
CA ALA A 78 -7.04 -3.55 18.23
C ALA A 78 -7.42 -4.66 17.23
N ALA A 79 -6.50 -5.11 16.37
CA ALA A 79 -6.74 -6.29 15.53
C ALA A 79 -6.73 -7.59 16.34
N SER A 80 -5.89 -7.67 17.38
CA SER A 80 -5.75 -8.82 18.27
C SER A 80 -6.64 -8.69 19.52
N HIS A 81 -6.86 -7.48 20.01
CA HIS A 81 -7.62 -7.15 21.23
C HIS A 81 -8.85 -6.32 20.90
N ARG A 82 -9.85 -6.93 20.26
CA ARG A 82 -11.07 -6.25 19.74
C ARG A 82 -12.16 -6.13 20.79
N GLY A 83 -12.06 -6.90 21.88
CA GLY A 83 -13.15 -7.16 22.79
C GLY A 83 -13.46 -6.02 23.73
N ILE A 84 -14.69 -6.03 24.23
CA ILE A 84 -15.14 -5.07 25.27
C ILE A 84 -14.37 -5.28 26.59
N ASP A 85 -13.95 -6.52 26.87
CA ASP A 85 -13.29 -6.84 28.13
C ASP A 85 -11.87 -6.28 28.17
N ASP A 86 -11.14 -6.33 27.03
CA ASP A 86 -9.82 -5.68 26.90
C ASP A 86 -9.92 -4.17 27.17
N ILE A 87 -10.94 -3.52 26.63
CA ILE A 87 -11.15 -2.08 26.81
C ILE A 87 -11.69 -1.75 28.24
N ARG A 88 -12.47 -2.63 28.87
CA ARG A 88 -12.88 -2.47 30.26
C ARG A 88 -11.67 -2.51 31.19
N GLU A 89 -10.72 -3.41 30.95
CA GLU A 89 -9.48 -3.44 31.70
C GLU A 89 -8.69 -2.13 31.56
N ILE A 90 -8.60 -1.57 30.36
CA ILE A 90 -8.02 -0.24 30.12
C ILE A 90 -8.78 0.81 30.94
N ARG A 91 -10.09 0.87 30.83
CA ARG A 91 -10.93 1.85 31.53
C ARG A 91 -10.74 1.78 33.05
N ASP A 92 -10.70 0.60 33.61
CA ASP A 92 -10.53 0.42 35.06
C ASP A 92 -9.13 0.85 35.52
N ARG A 93 -8.13 0.72 34.65
CA ARG A 93 -6.74 1.18 34.91
C ARG A 93 -6.53 2.67 34.62
N VAL A 94 -7.36 3.31 33.79
CA VAL A 94 -7.24 4.73 33.42
C VAL A 94 -7.40 5.63 34.64
N ALA A 95 -8.26 5.27 35.60
CA ALA A 95 -8.48 6.05 36.83
C ALA A 95 -7.25 6.06 37.76
N LEU A 96 -6.35 5.11 37.62
CA LEU A 96 -5.14 5.02 38.44
C LEU A 96 -4.07 5.99 37.92
N ARG A 97 -3.43 6.71 38.82
CA ARG A 97 -2.30 7.58 38.49
C ARG A 97 -1.11 6.80 37.91
N PRO A 98 -0.24 7.44 37.12
CA PRO A 98 1.01 6.82 36.65
C PRO A 98 1.83 6.30 37.83
N ALA A 99 2.48 5.15 37.63
CA ALA A 99 3.34 4.55 38.66
C ALA A 99 4.73 5.22 38.71
N ARG A 100 5.28 5.61 37.56
CA ARG A 100 6.63 6.17 37.43
C ARG A 100 6.67 7.38 36.50
N GLY A 101 5.87 7.36 35.42
CA GLY A 101 5.82 8.44 34.42
C GLY A 101 5.09 9.68 34.91
N ARG A 102 5.11 10.75 34.11
CA ARG A 102 4.26 11.94 34.31
C ARG A 102 2.83 11.70 33.85
N MET A 103 2.67 10.96 32.76
CA MET A 103 1.40 10.70 32.10
C MET A 103 1.26 9.21 31.80
N LYS A 104 0.05 8.68 31.91
CA LYS A 104 -0.30 7.40 31.30
C LYS A 104 -0.63 7.60 29.86
N VAL A 105 0.04 6.86 28.97
CA VAL A 105 -0.16 6.93 27.53
C VAL A 105 -0.72 5.61 27.03
N TYR A 106 -1.90 5.65 26.41
CA TYR A 106 -2.52 4.50 25.77
C TYR A 106 -2.38 4.62 24.25
N ILE A 107 -1.62 3.74 23.65
CA ILE A 107 -1.43 3.65 22.20
C ILE A 107 -2.28 2.51 21.69
N VAL A 108 -3.33 2.83 20.90
CA VAL A 108 -4.22 1.84 20.30
C VAL A 108 -3.94 1.80 18.81
N ASP A 109 -3.28 0.74 18.35
CA ASP A 109 -3.00 0.55 16.92
C ASP A 109 -4.21 -0.12 16.25
N GLU A 110 -4.40 0.17 14.96
CA GLU A 110 -5.55 -0.22 14.13
C GLU A 110 -6.91 0.00 14.85
N ALA A 111 -7.06 1.16 15.48
CA ALA A 111 -8.20 1.50 16.33
C ALA A 111 -9.57 1.38 15.65
N HIS A 112 -9.64 1.36 14.30
CA HIS A 112 -10.86 1.10 13.55
C HIS A 112 -11.37 -0.35 13.68
N MET A 113 -10.50 -1.28 14.15
CA MET A 113 -10.85 -2.69 14.37
C MET A 113 -11.58 -2.93 15.71
N LEU A 114 -11.67 -1.93 16.60
CA LEU A 114 -12.42 -2.03 17.84
C LEU A 114 -13.89 -2.30 17.56
N THR A 115 -14.51 -3.19 18.35
CA THR A 115 -15.96 -3.39 18.29
C THR A 115 -16.70 -2.09 18.67
N LYS A 116 -17.98 -1.98 18.30
CA LYS A 116 -18.79 -0.80 18.65
C LYS A 116 -18.88 -0.60 20.16
N GLU A 117 -18.98 -1.69 20.90
CA GLU A 117 -19.06 -1.71 22.36
C GLU A 117 -17.75 -1.23 22.98
N ALA A 118 -16.61 -1.72 22.48
CA ALA A 118 -15.27 -1.30 22.87
C ALA A 118 -15.04 0.19 22.56
N SER A 119 -15.40 0.63 21.37
CA SER A 119 -15.34 2.04 20.96
C SER A 119 -16.20 2.95 21.85
N ASN A 120 -17.40 2.52 22.24
CA ASN A 120 -18.26 3.25 23.18
C ASN A 120 -17.69 3.29 24.61
N ALA A 121 -16.95 2.28 25.03
CA ALA A 121 -16.26 2.28 26.32
C ALA A 121 -15.11 3.30 26.35
N VAL A 122 -14.34 3.41 25.25
CA VAL A 122 -13.30 4.43 25.09
C VAL A 122 -13.88 5.83 25.06
N LEU A 123 -15.04 6.04 24.41
CA LEU A 123 -15.71 7.34 24.32
C LEU A 123 -15.95 7.99 25.68
N LYS A 124 -16.39 7.23 26.71
CA LYS A 124 -16.62 7.76 28.05
C LYS A 124 -15.36 8.39 28.65
N THR A 125 -14.21 7.77 28.43
CA THR A 125 -12.93 8.29 28.89
C THR A 125 -12.43 9.47 28.06
N LEU A 126 -12.79 9.53 26.76
CA LEU A 126 -12.45 10.67 25.90
C LEU A 126 -13.34 11.90 26.17
N GLU A 127 -14.54 11.71 26.76
CA GLU A 127 -15.45 12.79 27.17
C GLU A 127 -15.01 13.44 28.48
N GLU A 128 -14.58 12.63 29.44
CA GLU A 128 -14.12 13.06 30.77
C GLU A 128 -12.72 12.47 31.04
N PRO A 129 -11.68 12.93 30.31
CA PRO A 129 -10.35 12.37 30.45
C PRO A 129 -9.71 12.80 31.79
N PRO A 130 -9.09 11.87 32.53
CA PRO A 130 -8.26 12.26 33.66
C PRO A 130 -7.05 13.09 33.20
N ASP A 131 -6.64 14.08 33.95
CA ASP A 131 -5.55 15.00 33.62
C ASP A 131 -4.20 14.30 33.36
N HIS A 132 -4.03 13.08 33.86
CA HIS A 132 -2.80 12.30 33.76
C HIS A 132 -2.82 11.27 32.61
N VAL A 133 -3.79 11.35 31.69
CA VAL A 133 -3.97 10.35 30.63
C VAL A 133 -3.89 10.96 29.24
N VAL A 134 -3.19 10.30 28.34
CA VAL A 134 -3.15 10.63 26.92
C VAL A 134 -3.49 9.40 26.09
N PHE A 135 -4.45 9.52 25.19
CA PHE A 135 -4.77 8.51 24.20
C PHE A 135 -4.11 8.84 22.85
N VAL A 136 -3.50 7.85 22.21
CA VAL A 136 -3.03 7.94 20.83
C VAL A 136 -3.63 6.81 20.02
N LEU A 137 -4.67 7.13 19.26
CA LEU A 137 -5.35 6.18 18.39
C LEU A 137 -4.70 6.20 17.01
N CYS A 138 -4.19 5.07 16.54
CA CYS A 138 -3.61 4.92 15.21
C CYS A 138 -4.58 4.14 14.32
N THR A 139 -4.75 4.56 13.06
CA THR A 139 -5.63 3.88 12.12
C THR A 139 -5.14 3.98 10.69
N THR A 140 -5.36 2.94 9.92
CA THR A 140 -5.21 2.97 8.45
C THR A 140 -6.50 3.44 7.77
N GLU A 141 -7.65 3.31 8.43
CA GLU A 141 -8.98 3.60 7.89
C GLU A 141 -9.72 4.66 8.70
N LEU A 142 -9.42 5.93 8.41
CA LEU A 142 -10.05 7.05 9.11
C LEU A 142 -11.59 7.05 9.01
N GLN A 143 -12.13 6.61 7.88
CA GLN A 143 -13.58 6.61 7.65
C GLN A 143 -14.32 5.51 8.42
N ALA A 144 -13.64 4.42 8.77
CA ALA A 144 -14.20 3.35 9.60
C ALA A 144 -14.29 3.73 11.08
N MET A 145 -13.56 4.76 11.51
CA MET A 145 -13.64 5.28 12.88
C MET A 145 -14.98 5.98 13.17
N LEU A 146 -15.54 5.75 14.35
CA LEU A 146 -16.77 6.43 14.80
C LEU A 146 -16.62 7.96 14.74
N PRO A 147 -17.58 8.70 14.16
CA PRO A 147 -17.54 10.17 14.11
C PRO A 147 -17.40 10.81 15.51
N THR A 148 -17.99 10.19 16.53
CA THR A 148 -17.92 10.62 17.92
C THR A 148 -16.51 10.56 18.52
N ILE A 149 -15.69 9.56 18.15
CA ILE A 149 -14.27 9.50 18.51
C ILE A 149 -13.48 10.54 17.74
N ARG A 150 -13.71 10.63 16.42
CA ARG A 150 -12.98 11.57 15.55
C ARG A 150 -13.13 13.04 15.99
N SER A 151 -14.30 13.41 16.51
CA SER A 151 -14.58 14.79 16.96
C SER A 151 -13.91 15.15 18.29
N ARG A 152 -13.46 14.18 19.08
CA ARG A 152 -12.83 14.38 20.39
C ARG A 152 -11.32 14.24 20.36
N CYS A 153 -10.75 13.84 19.23
CA CYS A 153 -9.30 13.66 19.06
C CYS A 153 -8.70 14.76 18.20
N GLN A 154 -7.51 15.21 18.56
CA GLN A 154 -6.69 16.02 17.66
C GLN A 154 -6.17 15.13 16.53
N ARG A 155 -6.61 15.44 15.29
CA ARG A 155 -6.35 14.58 14.13
C ARG A 155 -5.08 14.98 13.39
N PHE A 156 -4.25 13.98 13.06
CA PHE A 156 -3.07 14.08 12.22
C PHE A 156 -3.13 13.07 11.08
N VAL A 157 -2.87 13.54 9.87
CA VAL A 157 -2.86 12.69 8.68
C VAL A 157 -1.41 12.44 8.26
N PHE A 158 -1.00 11.18 8.31
CA PHE A 158 0.31 10.71 7.86
C PHE A 158 0.26 10.44 6.36
N GLN A 159 1.17 11.05 5.64
CA GLN A 159 1.31 10.87 4.20
C GLN A 159 2.22 9.69 3.87
N ARG A 160 2.06 9.12 2.68
CA ARG A 160 3.01 8.14 2.18
C ARG A 160 4.36 8.81 1.97
N PRO A 161 5.47 8.23 2.48
CA PRO A 161 6.79 8.76 2.21
C PRO A 161 7.14 8.61 0.73
N GLY A 162 7.85 9.60 0.21
CA GLY A 162 8.43 9.55 -1.13
C GLY A 162 9.67 8.64 -1.17
N LEU A 163 10.11 8.31 -2.39
CA LEU A 163 11.31 7.48 -2.59
C LEU A 163 12.54 8.03 -1.88
N GLY A 164 12.78 9.36 -1.97
CA GLY A 164 13.91 10.01 -1.31
C GLY A 164 13.89 9.87 0.21
N GLU A 165 12.71 9.98 0.83
CA GLU A 165 12.54 9.83 2.28
C GLU A 165 12.80 8.40 2.74
N ILE A 166 12.35 7.41 1.98
CA ILE A 166 12.62 6.00 2.26
C ILE A 166 14.11 5.70 2.09
N SER A 167 14.71 6.13 0.98
CA SER A 167 16.15 5.97 0.73
C SER A 167 17.01 6.59 1.82
N GLU A 168 16.63 7.77 2.33
CA GLU A 168 17.32 8.42 3.47
C GLU A 168 17.26 7.53 4.73
N VAL A 169 16.09 6.99 5.05
CA VAL A 169 15.92 6.11 6.23
C VAL A 169 16.74 4.83 6.07
N LEU A 170 16.71 4.21 4.88
CA LEU A 170 17.46 2.98 4.60
C LEU A 170 18.97 3.21 4.74
N ARG A 171 19.53 4.29 4.17
CA ARG A 171 20.96 4.63 4.34
C ARG A 171 21.33 4.86 5.80
N ARG A 172 20.49 5.58 6.56
CA ARG A 172 20.73 5.80 8.00
C ARG A 172 20.76 4.50 8.78
N ILE A 173 19.85 3.57 8.50
CA ILE A 173 19.82 2.27 9.17
C ILE A 173 21.02 1.44 8.74
N ALA A 174 21.33 1.36 7.44
CA ALA A 174 22.47 0.63 6.93
C ALA A 174 23.78 1.12 7.58
N THR A 175 23.97 2.43 7.69
CA THR A 175 25.15 3.03 8.37
C THR A 175 25.19 2.66 9.85
N ALA A 176 24.05 2.72 10.56
CA ALA A 176 23.98 2.42 11.99
C ALA A 176 24.24 0.93 12.30
N GLU A 177 23.81 0.02 11.42
CA GLU A 177 23.96 -1.44 11.56
C GLU A 177 25.24 -1.97 10.88
N GLY A 178 26.03 -1.09 10.22
CA GLY A 178 27.26 -1.49 9.53
C GLY A 178 27.01 -2.32 8.26
N ILE A 179 25.83 -2.14 7.62
CA ILE A 179 25.46 -2.82 6.39
C ILE A 179 26.04 -2.04 5.20
N GLU A 180 26.88 -2.68 4.40
CA GLU A 180 27.36 -2.12 3.14
C GLU A 180 26.31 -2.36 2.04
N ILE A 181 25.79 -1.29 1.45
CA ILE A 181 24.77 -1.32 0.40
C ILE A 181 25.03 -0.23 -0.63
N ASP A 182 24.94 -0.56 -1.91
CA ASP A 182 25.12 0.42 -2.97
C ASP A 182 23.87 1.31 -3.17
N ASP A 183 24.05 2.46 -3.81
CA ASP A 183 22.96 3.42 -4.01
C ASP A 183 21.86 2.88 -4.93
N ALA A 184 22.20 2.03 -5.92
CA ALA A 184 21.24 1.42 -6.81
C ALA A 184 20.36 0.40 -6.05
N ALA A 185 20.96 -0.40 -5.16
CA ALA A 185 20.26 -1.31 -4.28
C ALA A 185 19.29 -0.56 -3.34
N VAL A 186 19.74 0.55 -2.71
CA VAL A 186 18.90 1.40 -1.88
C VAL A 186 17.68 1.92 -2.65
N GLN A 187 17.86 2.35 -3.90
CA GLN A 187 16.75 2.83 -4.74
C GLN A 187 15.77 1.71 -5.08
N LEU A 188 16.26 0.51 -5.39
CA LEU A 188 15.40 -0.66 -5.65
C LEU A 188 14.59 -1.05 -4.43
N VAL A 189 15.21 -1.13 -3.25
CA VAL A 189 14.52 -1.40 -1.99
C VAL A 189 13.47 -0.32 -1.69
N ALA A 190 13.79 0.96 -1.89
CA ALA A 190 12.87 2.07 -1.67
C ALA A 190 11.66 2.02 -2.62
N ARG A 191 11.84 1.61 -3.89
CA ARG A 191 10.74 1.38 -4.84
C ARG A 191 9.87 0.20 -4.40
N ALA A 192 10.48 -0.93 -4.06
CA ALA A 192 9.77 -2.13 -3.62
C ALA A 192 8.97 -1.89 -2.33
N ALA A 193 9.42 -0.99 -1.46
CA ALA A 193 8.73 -0.58 -0.24
C ALA A 193 7.38 0.12 -0.48
N GLY A 194 7.09 0.60 -1.70
CA GLY A 194 5.77 1.11 -2.10
C GLY A 194 5.21 2.24 -1.22
N GLY A 195 6.08 3.08 -0.63
CA GLY A 195 5.67 4.15 0.27
C GLY A 195 5.48 3.71 1.73
N SER A 196 6.16 2.65 2.16
CA SER A 196 6.16 2.12 3.53
C SER A 196 7.57 2.01 4.07
N PHE A 197 7.89 2.75 5.14
CA PHE A 197 9.18 2.61 5.83
C PHE A 197 9.38 1.20 6.40
N ARG A 198 8.29 0.57 6.93
CA ARG A 198 8.36 -0.77 7.52
C ARG A 198 8.79 -1.80 6.49
N ASP A 199 8.18 -1.77 5.31
CA ASP A 199 8.45 -2.76 4.27
C ASP A 199 9.88 -2.58 3.72
N GLY A 200 10.32 -1.33 3.52
CA GLY A 200 11.70 -1.04 3.13
C GLY A 200 12.74 -1.56 4.14
N VAL A 201 12.50 -1.34 5.45
CA VAL A 201 13.39 -1.84 6.52
C VAL A 201 13.35 -3.37 6.59
N THR A 202 12.19 -3.99 6.38
CA THR A 202 12.06 -5.45 6.36
C THR A 202 12.88 -6.06 5.21
N ILE A 203 12.78 -5.49 4.00
CA ILE A 203 13.55 -5.94 2.83
C ILE A 203 15.06 -5.77 3.10
N LEU A 204 15.50 -4.62 3.64
CA LEU A 204 16.90 -4.40 4.01
C LEU A 204 17.39 -5.44 5.03
N GLY A 205 16.59 -5.76 6.03
CA GLY A 205 16.91 -6.79 7.03
C GLY A 205 17.03 -8.19 6.42
N GLN A 206 16.17 -8.54 5.47
CA GLN A 206 16.28 -9.81 4.74
C GLN A 206 17.55 -9.89 3.91
N LEU A 207 17.90 -8.81 3.18
CA LEU A 207 19.14 -8.71 2.39
C LEU A 207 20.36 -8.85 3.29
N SER A 208 20.43 -8.16 4.42
CA SER A 208 21.55 -8.21 5.34
C SER A 208 21.73 -9.58 6.00
N THR A 209 20.66 -10.37 6.11
CA THR A 209 20.74 -11.75 6.63
C THR A 209 21.19 -12.75 5.57
N ALA A 210 20.84 -12.52 4.29
CA ALA A 210 21.17 -13.39 3.18
C ALA A 210 22.61 -13.22 2.69
N GLN A 211 23.19 -12.03 2.89
CA GLN A 211 24.51 -11.63 2.33
C GLN A 211 25.46 -11.24 3.46
N SER A 212 26.69 -11.75 3.38
CA SER A 212 27.80 -11.35 4.26
C SER A 212 28.75 -10.32 3.61
N ALA A 213 28.49 -9.93 2.36
CA ALA A 213 29.24 -8.96 1.56
C ALA A 213 28.38 -7.71 1.29
N ALA A 214 28.95 -6.73 0.56
CA ALA A 214 28.22 -5.54 0.14
C ALA A 214 26.99 -5.91 -0.71
N ILE A 215 25.83 -5.34 -0.36
CA ILE A 215 24.55 -5.59 -1.04
C ILE A 215 24.48 -4.78 -2.33
N GLY A 216 24.41 -5.47 -3.46
CA GLY A 216 24.25 -4.87 -4.78
C GLY A 216 22.82 -4.90 -5.29
N ALA A 217 22.59 -4.22 -6.42
CA ALA A 217 21.27 -4.18 -7.06
C ALA A 217 20.76 -5.58 -7.47
N GLU A 218 21.67 -6.48 -7.84
CA GLU A 218 21.33 -7.85 -8.25
C GLU A 218 20.79 -8.69 -7.07
N ASP A 219 21.37 -8.51 -5.91
CA ASP A 219 20.91 -9.18 -4.69
C ASP A 219 19.46 -8.79 -4.36
N VAL A 220 19.14 -7.50 -4.54
CA VAL A 220 17.77 -7.00 -4.35
C VAL A 220 16.80 -7.61 -5.36
N ARG A 221 17.18 -7.68 -6.64
CA ARG A 221 16.33 -8.30 -7.68
C ARG A 221 16.09 -9.78 -7.40
N THR A 222 17.12 -10.51 -7.03
CA THR A 222 17.05 -11.93 -6.69
C THR A 222 16.13 -12.16 -5.49
N LEU A 223 16.29 -11.38 -4.41
CA LEU A 223 15.44 -11.51 -3.23
C LEU A 223 13.97 -11.21 -3.52
N LEU A 224 13.70 -10.18 -4.31
CA LEU A 224 12.34 -9.74 -4.61
C LEU A 224 11.67 -10.58 -5.69
N GLY A 225 12.41 -11.43 -6.39
CA GLY A 225 11.90 -12.19 -7.54
C GLY A 225 11.32 -11.26 -8.63
N THR A 226 11.79 -9.99 -8.66
CA THR A 226 11.31 -9.03 -9.64
C THR A 226 11.92 -9.34 -11.00
N ALA A 227 11.10 -9.33 -12.05
CA ALA A 227 11.60 -9.36 -13.42
C ALA A 227 12.62 -8.23 -13.60
N ASP A 228 13.68 -8.51 -14.30
CA ASP A 228 14.64 -7.49 -14.68
C ASP A 228 13.99 -6.45 -15.61
N GLU A 229 14.48 -5.23 -15.58
CA GLU A 229 13.96 -4.15 -16.42
C GLU A 229 14.07 -4.52 -17.91
N ALA A 230 15.09 -5.31 -18.29
CA ALA A 230 15.28 -5.79 -19.66
C ALA A 230 14.08 -6.64 -20.13
N SER A 231 13.55 -7.50 -19.28
CA SER A 231 12.35 -8.30 -19.59
C SER A 231 11.09 -7.45 -19.74
N LEU A 232 10.95 -6.36 -18.95
CA LEU A 232 9.82 -5.44 -19.08
C LEU A 232 9.88 -4.66 -20.39
N PHE A 233 11.03 -4.10 -20.71
CA PHE A 233 11.27 -3.44 -22.01
C PHE A 233 11.11 -4.42 -23.17
N GLY A 234 11.66 -5.62 -23.08
CA GLY A 234 11.55 -6.66 -24.09
C GLY A 234 10.12 -7.11 -24.36
N ALA A 235 9.29 -7.20 -23.32
CA ALA A 235 7.86 -7.50 -23.47
C ALA A 235 7.15 -6.44 -24.32
N ILE A 236 7.46 -5.17 -24.12
CA ILE A 236 6.87 -4.07 -24.91
C ILE A 236 7.38 -4.06 -26.33
N ASP A 237 8.67 -4.32 -26.56
CA ASP A 237 9.23 -4.43 -27.91
C ASP A 237 8.56 -5.57 -28.71
N LEU A 238 8.29 -6.70 -28.04
CA LEU A 238 7.52 -7.82 -28.63
C LEU A 238 6.05 -7.47 -28.91
N VAL A 239 5.44 -6.66 -28.04
CA VAL A 239 4.07 -6.14 -28.27
C VAL A 239 4.04 -5.23 -29.48
N GLU A 240 5.01 -4.33 -29.61
CA GLU A 240 5.14 -3.44 -30.77
C GLU A 240 5.31 -4.25 -32.07
N ALA A 241 6.22 -5.23 -32.06
CA ALA A 241 6.47 -6.12 -33.19
C ALA A 241 5.27 -7.04 -33.52
N GLY A 242 4.29 -7.15 -32.64
CA GLY A 242 3.15 -8.08 -32.79
C GLY A 242 3.54 -9.55 -32.66
N ASP A 243 4.68 -9.85 -32.06
CA ASP A 243 5.21 -11.21 -31.91
C ASP A 243 4.60 -11.94 -30.71
N ALA A 244 3.42 -12.52 -30.94
CA ALA A 244 2.75 -13.34 -29.93
C ALA A 244 3.55 -14.57 -29.50
N ALA A 245 4.35 -15.17 -30.41
CA ALA A 245 5.16 -16.35 -30.09
C ALA A 245 6.37 -15.97 -29.22
N GLY A 246 6.98 -14.81 -29.49
CA GLY A 246 8.03 -14.25 -28.65
C GLY A 246 7.55 -13.93 -27.23
N LEU A 247 6.36 -13.36 -27.08
CA LEU A 247 5.74 -13.08 -25.78
C LEU A 247 5.47 -14.34 -24.96
N LEU A 248 4.98 -15.41 -25.59
CA LEU A 248 4.77 -16.68 -24.90
C LEU A 248 6.08 -17.31 -24.44
N ARG A 249 7.16 -17.26 -25.31
CA ARG A 249 8.50 -17.70 -24.91
C ARG A 249 9.05 -16.89 -23.75
N LEU A 250 8.88 -15.57 -23.76
CA LEU A 250 9.31 -14.72 -22.66
C LEU A 250 8.64 -15.14 -21.34
N VAL A 251 7.35 -15.46 -21.33
CA VAL A 251 6.64 -15.93 -20.13
C VAL A 251 7.17 -17.29 -19.67
N ASP A 252 7.49 -18.19 -20.61
CA ASP A 252 8.10 -19.49 -20.31
C ASP A 252 9.48 -19.33 -19.69
N ASP A 253 10.35 -18.51 -20.29
CA ASP A 253 11.72 -18.22 -19.80
C ASP A 253 11.69 -17.60 -18.39
N LEU A 254 10.75 -16.68 -18.14
CA LEU A 254 10.55 -16.08 -16.80
C LEU A 254 10.10 -17.13 -15.77
N ALA A 255 9.19 -18.02 -16.14
CA ALA A 255 8.73 -19.08 -15.25
C ALA A 255 9.84 -20.10 -14.95
N GLU A 256 10.65 -20.48 -15.95
CA GLU A 256 11.78 -21.39 -15.79
C GLU A 256 12.93 -20.79 -14.96
N SER A 257 13.16 -19.46 -15.05
CA SER A 257 14.12 -18.75 -14.21
C SER A 257 13.68 -18.57 -12.76
N GLY A 258 12.43 -18.97 -12.41
CA GLY A 258 11.87 -18.81 -11.07
C GLY A 258 11.36 -17.41 -10.78
N THR A 259 11.20 -16.56 -11.80
CA THR A 259 10.61 -15.22 -11.64
C THR A 259 9.12 -15.33 -11.28
N ASP A 260 8.68 -14.59 -10.26
CA ASP A 260 7.25 -14.53 -9.91
C ASP A 260 6.45 -13.78 -10.99
N LEU A 261 5.61 -14.51 -11.72
CA LEU A 261 4.79 -13.96 -12.80
C LEU A 261 3.78 -12.92 -12.30
N ALA A 262 3.36 -12.96 -11.04
CA ALA A 262 2.52 -11.93 -10.44
C ALA A 262 3.29 -10.62 -10.26
N SER A 263 4.52 -10.70 -9.78
CA SER A 263 5.46 -9.58 -9.68
C SER A 263 5.80 -9.02 -11.07
N PHE A 264 6.08 -9.88 -12.06
CA PHE A 264 6.27 -9.46 -13.45
C PHE A 264 5.04 -8.70 -14.00
N THR A 265 3.83 -9.23 -13.81
CA THR A 265 2.60 -8.57 -14.25
C THR A 265 2.42 -7.20 -13.62
N THR A 266 2.73 -7.06 -12.33
CA THR A 266 2.67 -5.79 -11.61
C THR A 266 3.73 -4.81 -12.11
N GLY A 267 4.96 -5.29 -12.35
CA GLY A 267 6.04 -4.51 -12.94
C GLY A 267 5.70 -4.01 -14.36
N LEU A 268 5.13 -4.89 -15.18
CA LEU A 268 4.69 -4.55 -16.54
C LEU A 268 3.57 -3.50 -16.54
N LEU A 269 2.63 -3.57 -15.59
CA LEU A 269 1.63 -2.50 -15.39
C LEU A 269 2.27 -1.17 -15.00
N GLY A 270 3.29 -1.18 -14.13
CA GLY A 270 4.06 0.01 -13.77
C GLY A 270 4.78 0.61 -14.97
N HIS A 271 5.41 -0.22 -15.79
CA HIS A 271 6.09 0.17 -17.03
C HIS A 271 5.11 0.79 -18.05
N LEU A 272 3.95 0.15 -18.27
CA LEU A 272 2.90 0.68 -19.15
C LEU A 272 2.31 2.00 -18.64
N ARG A 273 2.16 2.20 -17.32
CA ARG A 273 1.79 3.48 -16.75
C ARG A 273 2.85 4.54 -17.09
N GLY A 274 4.12 4.21 -16.95
CA GLY A 274 5.23 5.08 -17.34
C GLY A 274 5.17 5.47 -18.81
N LEU A 275 4.96 4.48 -19.68
CA LEU A 275 4.80 4.66 -21.14
C LEU A 275 3.61 5.56 -21.47
N PHE A 276 2.45 5.30 -20.86
CA PHE A 276 1.25 6.12 -21.04
C PHE A 276 1.49 7.58 -20.65
N LEU A 277 2.14 7.81 -19.48
CA LEU A 277 2.44 9.16 -19.04
C LEU A 277 3.47 9.83 -19.94
N THR A 278 4.49 9.11 -20.42
CA THR A 278 5.48 9.61 -21.38
C THR A 278 4.82 10.04 -22.68
N GLN A 279 3.87 9.25 -23.21
CA GLN A 279 3.08 9.61 -24.39
C GLN A 279 2.26 10.90 -24.21
N GLN A 280 1.77 11.17 -22.99
CA GLN A 280 0.94 12.36 -22.73
C GLN A 280 1.76 13.59 -22.34
N LEU A 281 2.87 13.41 -21.64
CA LEU A 281 3.68 14.50 -21.07
C LEU A 281 4.95 14.80 -21.87
N GLY A 282 5.33 13.94 -22.83
CA GLY A 282 6.53 14.05 -23.64
C GLY A 282 7.82 13.67 -22.92
N GLN A 283 7.75 13.28 -21.66
CA GLN A 283 8.92 12.84 -20.87
C GLN A 283 8.52 11.80 -19.81
N PRO A 284 9.41 10.84 -19.48
CA PRO A 284 9.17 9.87 -18.42
C PRO A 284 8.98 10.55 -17.06
N PRO A 285 8.04 10.06 -16.24
CA PRO A 285 7.86 10.56 -14.88
C PRO A 285 9.10 10.33 -14.02
N LEU A 286 9.48 11.35 -13.22
CA LEU A 286 10.64 11.28 -12.33
C LEU A 286 10.47 10.25 -11.19
N ASP A 287 9.23 9.94 -10.83
CA ASP A 287 8.90 8.97 -9.79
C ASP A 287 9.16 7.51 -10.19
N LEU A 288 9.44 7.23 -11.46
CA LEU A 288 9.87 5.91 -11.92
C LEU A 288 11.34 5.62 -11.56
N GLY A 289 12.14 6.64 -11.28
CA GLY A 289 13.54 6.50 -10.89
C GLY A 289 14.38 5.74 -11.94
N LEU A 290 14.09 5.93 -13.21
CA LEU A 290 14.82 5.35 -14.33
C LEU A 290 16.17 6.03 -14.50
N SER A 291 17.21 5.26 -14.89
CA SER A 291 18.48 5.82 -15.34
C SER A 291 18.29 6.61 -16.64
N ASP A 292 19.24 7.45 -17.01
CA ASP A 292 19.18 8.25 -18.24
C ASP A 292 19.00 7.37 -19.49
N HIS A 293 19.65 6.21 -19.54
CA HIS A 293 19.51 5.24 -20.61
C HIS A 293 18.10 4.63 -20.68
N GLU A 294 17.52 4.26 -19.55
CA GLU A 294 16.16 3.72 -19.47
C GLU A 294 15.11 4.78 -19.79
N GLN A 295 15.36 6.05 -19.41
CA GLN A 295 14.47 7.15 -19.77
C GLN A 295 14.42 7.34 -21.30
N GLU A 296 15.59 7.26 -21.97
CA GLU A 296 15.65 7.37 -23.42
C GLU A 296 14.93 6.20 -24.09
N ARG A 297 15.21 4.97 -23.65
CA ARG A 297 14.51 3.78 -24.16
C ARG A 297 13.01 3.83 -23.95
N MET A 298 12.53 4.38 -22.81
CA MET A 298 11.10 4.57 -22.56
C MET A 298 10.48 5.61 -23.51
N ARG A 299 11.24 6.67 -23.91
CA ARG A 299 10.78 7.61 -24.93
C ARG A 299 10.62 6.94 -26.30
N GLU A 300 11.65 6.16 -26.70
CA GLU A 300 11.60 5.40 -27.96
C GLU A 300 10.40 4.46 -28.01
N GLN A 301 10.13 3.71 -26.95
CA GLN A 301 8.95 2.84 -26.86
C GLN A 301 7.64 3.65 -26.85
N ALA A 302 7.62 4.82 -26.20
CA ALA A 302 6.43 5.67 -26.15
C ALA A 302 6.07 6.21 -27.56
N GLU A 303 7.05 6.43 -28.42
CA GLU A 303 6.83 6.83 -29.81
C GLU A 303 6.42 5.64 -30.70
N ALA A 304 6.98 4.46 -30.48
CA ALA A 304 6.78 3.27 -31.30
C ALA A 304 5.41 2.60 -31.03
N VAL A 305 5.05 2.44 -29.75
CA VAL A 305 3.83 1.72 -29.35
C VAL A 305 2.58 2.59 -29.45
N SER A 306 1.53 2.10 -30.09
CA SER A 306 0.30 2.86 -30.22
C SER A 306 -0.37 3.10 -28.87
N PRO A 307 -0.90 4.33 -28.57
CA PRO A 307 -1.60 4.61 -27.30
C PRO A 307 -2.78 3.67 -27.02
N ARG A 308 -3.45 3.19 -28.08
CA ARG A 308 -4.54 2.21 -27.97
C ARG A 308 -4.06 0.86 -27.47
N ALA A 309 -2.88 0.41 -27.90
CA ALA A 309 -2.30 -0.86 -27.44
C ALA A 309 -1.90 -0.75 -25.96
N VAL A 310 -1.31 0.37 -25.54
CA VAL A 310 -0.94 0.64 -24.15
C VAL A 310 -2.17 0.56 -23.24
N VAL A 311 -3.22 1.33 -23.54
CA VAL A 311 -4.45 1.35 -22.73
C VAL A 311 -5.10 -0.04 -22.69
N ARG A 312 -5.20 -0.71 -23.85
CA ARG A 312 -5.78 -2.06 -23.92
C ARG A 312 -5.00 -3.07 -23.10
N LEU A 313 -3.67 -3.00 -23.12
CA LEU A 313 -2.84 -3.93 -22.33
C LEU A 313 -2.97 -3.64 -20.83
N ILE A 314 -3.03 -2.37 -20.42
CA ILE A 314 -3.32 -1.99 -19.03
C ILE A 314 -4.65 -2.61 -18.56
N ASP A 315 -5.72 -2.49 -19.35
CA ASP A 315 -7.03 -3.04 -18.99
C ASP A 315 -6.99 -4.58 -18.85
N LEU A 316 -6.28 -5.26 -19.76
CA LEU A 316 -6.14 -6.71 -19.71
C LEU A 316 -5.33 -7.17 -18.50
N LEU A 317 -4.18 -6.51 -18.21
CA LEU A 317 -3.32 -6.89 -17.09
C LEU A 317 -3.95 -6.57 -15.73
N ARG A 318 -4.79 -5.54 -15.62
CA ARG A 318 -5.55 -5.29 -14.39
C ARG A 318 -6.43 -6.48 -14.01
N THR A 319 -7.09 -7.09 -15.00
CA THR A 319 -7.88 -8.30 -14.76
C THR A 319 -7.01 -9.44 -14.23
N VAL A 320 -5.79 -9.60 -14.79
CA VAL A 320 -4.84 -10.63 -14.31
C VAL A 320 -4.45 -10.38 -12.84
N VAL A 321 -4.16 -9.12 -12.49
CA VAL A 321 -3.77 -8.76 -11.10
C VAL A 321 -4.93 -9.02 -10.13
N ASP A 322 -6.17 -8.77 -10.54
CA ASP A 322 -7.33 -8.99 -9.68
C ASP A 322 -7.58 -10.50 -9.50
N ASP A 323 -7.45 -11.31 -10.55
CA ASP A 323 -7.53 -12.79 -10.48
C ASP A 323 -6.46 -13.38 -9.55
N VAL A 324 -5.23 -12.84 -9.59
CA VAL A 324 -4.13 -13.26 -8.69
C VAL A 324 -4.42 -12.93 -7.23
N LYS A 325 -5.01 -11.78 -6.93
CA LYS A 325 -5.41 -11.43 -5.55
C LYS A 325 -6.46 -12.38 -4.97
N GLU A 326 -7.26 -13.00 -5.83
CA GLU A 326 -8.23 -14.03 -5.45
C GLU A 326 -7.61 -15.44 -5.34
N GLY A 327 -6.31 -15.57 -5.55
CA GLY A 327 -5.55 -16.84 -5.42
C GLY A 327 -5.42 -17.63 -6.72
N GLY A 328 -5.70 -17.01 -7.87
CA GLY A 328 -5.54 -17.62 -9.19
C GLY A 328 -4.07 -17.72 -9.64
N ASP A 329 -3.76 -18.70 -10.49
CA ASP A 329 -2.48 -18.81 -11.19
C ASP A 329 -2.36 -17.69 -12.25
N PRO A 330 -1.35 -16.82 -12.19
CA PRO A 330 -1.17 -15.70 -13.12
C PRO A 330 -0.81 -16.12 -14.55
N ARG A 331 -0.26 -17.33 -14.76
CA ARG A 331 0.37 -17.73 -16.02
C ARG A 331 -0.58 -17.64 -17.22
N LEU A 332 -1.66 -18.41 -17.20
CA LEU A 332 -2.60 -18.45 -18.34
C LEU A 332 -3.31 -17.12 -18.59
N PRO A 333 -3.80 -16.39 -17.56
CA PRO A 333 -4.38 -15.07 -17.77
C PRO A 333 -3.39 -14.06 -18.38
N LEU A 334 -2.11 -14.09 -17.95
CA LEU A 334 -1.03 -13.24 -18.50
C LEU A 334 -0.75 -13.56 -19.97
N GLU A 335 -0.55 -14.84 -20.32
CA GLU A 335 -0.36 -15.31 -21.69
C GLU A 335 -1.51 -14.85 -22.61
N LEU A 336 -2.75 -15.02 -22.13
CA LEU A 336 -3.94 -14.59 -22.89
C LEU A 336 -4.00 -13.07 -23.06
N ALA A 337 -3.61 -12.28 -22.05
CA ALA A 337 -3.58 -10.82 -22.12
C ALA A 337 -2.57 -10.34 -23.18
N LEU A 338 -1.35 -10.90 -23.15
CA LEU A 338 -0.27 -10.59 -24.08
C LEU A 338 -0.62 -10.97 -25.53
N VAL A 339 -1.18 -12.16 -25.76
CA VAL A 339 -1.61 -12.59 -27.10
C VAL A 339 -2.80 -11.76 -27.61
N LYS A 340 -3.72 -11.32 -26.75
CA LYS A 340 -4.86 -10.49 -27.16
C LYS A 340 -4.45 -9.10 -27.66
N VAL A 341 -3.38 -8.53 -27.10
CA VAL A 341 -2.94 -7.18 -27.51
C VAL A 341 -2.25 -7.19 -28.87
N THR A 342 -1.53 -8.27 -29.22
CA THR A 342 -0.85 -8.39 -30.52
C THR A 342 -1.81 -8.61 -31.69
N ARG A 343 -3.07 -9.00 -31.43
CA ARG A 343 -4.06 -9.20 -32.48
C ARG A 343 -4.73 -7.87 -32.87
N PRO A 344 -4.76 -7.50 -34.17
CA PRO A 344 -5.45 -6.29 -34.60
C PRO A 344 -6.96 -6.36 -34.26
N ALA A 345 -7.53 -5.24 -33.80
CA ALA A 345 -8.92 -5.14 -33.37
C ALA A 345 -9.97 -5.50 -34.45
N ALA A 346 -9.56 -5.55 -35.72
CA ALA A 346 -10.43 -5.89 -36.86
C ALA A 346 -10.91 -7.35 -36.91
N ALA A 347 -10.21 -8.28 -36.24
CA ALA A 347 -10.58 -9.72 -36.29
C ALA A 347 -11.77 -10.10 -35.41
N SER A 348 -12.16 -9.26 -34.45
CA SER A 348 -13.31 -9.49 -33.56
C SER A 348 -14.65 -9.12 -34.21
N ALA A 349 -14.68 -8.12 -35.08
CA ALA A 349 -15.91 -7.69 -35.77
C ALA A 349 -16.32 -8.65 -36.88
N ALA A 350 -15.38 -9.33 -37.53
CA ALA A 350 -15.67 -10.25 -38.64
C ALA A 350 -16.31 -11.59 -38.20
N ARG A 351 -16.24 -11.95 -36.91
CA ARG A 351 -16.89 -13.17 -36.38
C ARG A 351 -18.35 -12.94 -35.95
N ALA A 352 -18.72 -11.72 -35.62
CA ALA A 352 -20.08 -11.36 -35.26
C ALA A 352 -21.04 -11.32 -36.46
N THR A 353 -20.54 -11.04 -37.67
CA THR A 353 -21.32 -10.90 -38.89
C THR A 353 -21.56 -12.20 -39.68
N ARG A 354 -20.96 -13.34 -39.24
CA ARG A 354 -21.15 -14.64 -39.91
C ARG A 354 -22.24 -15.54 -39.29
N ARG A 355 -23.10 -15.04 -38.41
CA ARG A 355 -24.23 -15.77 -37.83
C ARG A 355 -25.59 -15.18 -38.21
N SER A 356 -25.72 -14.58 -39.38
CA SER A 356 -27.03 -14.36 -39.98
C SER A 356 -27.35 -15.52 -40.88
N ILE A 357 -28.13 -16.45 -40.39
CA ILE A 357 -28.78 -17.51 -41.14
C ILE A 357 -29.74 -16.82 -42.14
N PRO A 358 -29.69 -17.12 -43.46
CA PRO A 358 -30.67 -16.57 -44.38
C PRO A 358 -32.05 -17.19 -44.10
N ALA A 359 -33.02 -16.33 -43.82
CA ALA A 359 -34.43 -16.75 -43.69
C ALA A 359 -34.92 -17.32 -45.00
N ALA A 360 -35.29 -18.58 -44.98
CA ALA A 360 -36.00 -19.24 -46.09
C ALA A 360 -37.35 -18.55 -46.33
N ARG A 361 -37.59 -18.08 -47.56
CA ARG A 361 -38.87 -17.62 -48.03
C ARG A 361 -39.81 -18.84 -48.12
N GLY A 362 -40.79 -18.93 -47.23
CA GLY A 362 -41.88 -19.91 -47.24
C GLY A 362 -43.20 -19.13 -47.36
N ALA A 363 -43.94 -19.43 -48.42
CA ALA A 363 -45.19 -18.80 -48.88
C ALA A 363 -46.35 -18.94 -47.87
N GLY A 364 -47.22 -18.01 -47.96
CA GLY A 364 -48.38 -17.68 -47.18
C GLY A 364 -49.32 -18.81 -46.74
N ARG A 365 -49.88 -18.55 -45.59
CA ARG A 365 -51.24 -19.01 -45.22
C ARG A 365 -51.77 -18.06 -44.13
N ALA A 366 -52.96 -17.51 -44.45
CA ALA A 366 -53.67 -16.60 -43.53
C ALA A 366 -54.16 -17.34 -42.27
N PRO A 367 -54.24 -16.66 -41.14
CA PRO A 367 -54.77 -17.26 -39.91
C PRO A 367 -56.29 -17.26 -39.89
N PRO A 368 -56.97 -18.27 -39.33
CA PRO A 368 -58.43 -18.33 -39.14
C PRO A 368 -58.83 -17.43 -37.95
N ALA A 369 -60.06 -16.87 -38.08
CA ALA A 369 -60.71 -15.97 -37.13
C ALA A 369 -60.96 -16.60 -35.74
N PRO A 370 -61.01 -15.81 -34.64
CA PRO A 370 -61.19 -16.32 -33.28
C PRO A 370 -62.66 -16.74 -33.04
N ALA A 371 -62.82 -17.94 -32.44
CA ALA A 371 -64.11 -18.46 -31.99
C ALA A 371 -64.65 -17.66 -30.78
N ARG A 372 -65.92 -17.29 -30.85
CA ARG A 372 -66.70 -16.70 -29.75
C ARG A 372 -67.01 -17.76 -28.69
N TRP A 373 -66.78 -17.39 -27.43
CA TRP A 373 -67.28 -18.13 -26.27
C TRP A 373 -68.65 -17.60 -25.86
N PRO A 374 -69.66 -18.43 -25.55
CA PRO A 374 -70.96 -17.98 -25.02
C PRO A 374 -70.98 -18.07 -23.50
N GLY A 375 -71.49 -17.02 -22.87
CA GLY A 375 -72.29 -17.14 -21.65
C GLY A 375 -71.57 -16.95 -20.32
N ALA A 376 -71.86 -15.81 -19.72
CA ALA A 376 -72.21 -15.70 -18.29
C ALA A 376 -72.94 -14.38 -18.03
N THR A 377 -74.20 -14.50 -17.74
CA THR A 377 -75.08 -13.56 -17.04
C THR A 377 -75.51 -14.21 -15.73
N PRO A 378 -76.07 -13.50 -14.82
CA PRO A 378 -76.16 -12.05 -14.53
C PRO A 378 -75.27 -11.55 -13.41
#